data_93c0e1b9f6708e4284fdac88d3ffe1e2
#
_entry.id   93c0e1b9f6708e4284fdac88d3ffe1e2
#
_cell.length_a   1.000
_cell.length_b   1.000
_cell.length_c   1.000
_cell.angle_alpha   90.00
_cell.angle_beta   90.00
_cell.angle_gamma   90.00
#
_symmetry.space_group_name_H-M   'P 1'
#
loop_
_entity.id
_entity.type
_entity.pdbx_description
1 polymer ?
#
loop_
_entity_poly.entity_id
_entity_poly.type
_entity_poly.pdbx_seq_one_letter_code
_entity_poly.pdbx_strand_id
1 'polypeptide(L)'
;TYLVRLLAHDNEHINELVGKYYTTQDFDDYKADVERPLPMIYQSGYLTVKKYKRSTNSYLLDFPNDEVRRGFITLLTSSYLKPKESPSSWVLQVIDTIEEGDVEQLKKLFTSFLASIPYSQRRKDDEREKERYFQYTFYLILRMISPYTIFIEKEQSEGRVDCIVGTTNDVYIFEFKLDGSADAAIQQIKDKGYAREYEASPKHIHLIGCNFSSKTGTIVGWELR
;
A
#
# COMPACT_ATOMS: atom_id res chain seq x y z
N THR A 1 -11.43 7.94 15.82
CA THR A 1 -11.13 6.99 16.92
C THR A 1 -9.69 7.18 17.37
N TYR A 2 -9.41 7.01 18.67
CA TYR A 2 -8.06 7.15 19.25
C TYR A 2 -7.04 6.24 18.54
N LEU A 3 -7.39 4.98 18.30
CA LEU A 3 -6.59 3.99 17.58
C LEU A 3 -6.11 4.50 16.21
N VAL A 4 -7.00 5.09 15.43
CA VAL A 4 -6.69 5.57 14.08
C VAL A 4 -5.74 6.77 14.11
N ARG A 5 -5.89 7.67 15.09
CA ARG A 5 -4.97 8.79 15.29
C ARG A 5 -3.58 8.30 15.71
N LEU A 6 -3.54 7.31 16.58
CA LEU A 6 -2.33 6.66 17.03
C LEU A 6 -1.55 6.05 15.85
N LEU A 7 -2.25 5.26 15.03
CA LEU A 7 -1.65 4.56 13.89
C LEU A 7 -1.27 5.49 12.73
N ALA A 8 -2.00 6.60 12.55
CA ALA A 8 -1.70 7.57 11.50
C ALA A 8 -0.47 8.45 11.82
N HIS A 9 -0.06 8.55 13.09
CA HIS A 9 1.01 9.48 13.48
C HIS A 9 2.41 8.85 13.44
N ASP A 10 2.54 7.56 13.77
CA ASP A 10 3.85 6.93 13.99
C ASP A 10 4.06 5.55 13.37
N ASN A 11 3.05 4.95 12.70
CA ASN A 11 3.15 3.59 12.21
C ASN A 11 2.88 3.44 10.71
N GLU A 12 3.92 3.60 9.94
CA GLU A 12 3.98 3.25 8.52
C GLU A 12 4.07 1.72 8.29
N HIS A 13 3.97 0.92 9.37
CA HIS A 13 4.22 -0.52 9.36
C HIS A 13 2.98 -1.40 9.54
N ILE A 14 1.77 -0.87 9.34
CA ILE A 14 0.55 -1.69 9.46
C ILE A 14 0.54 -2.88 8.50
N ASN A 15 1.09 -2.72 7.30
CA ASN A 15 1.30 -3.81 6.35
C ASN A 15 2.17 -4.92 6.93
N GLU A 16 3.07 -4.58 7.86
CA GLU A 16 3.95 -5.54 8.50
C GLU A 16 3.27 -6.31 9.64
N LEU A 17 2.12 -5.84 10.12
CA LEU A 17 1.38 -6.47 11.23
C LEU A 17 0.39 -7.52 10.76
N VAL A 18 -0.05 -7.47 9.50
CA VAL A 18 -1.12 -8.31 8.96
C VAL A 18 -0.54 -9.50 8.20
N GLY A 19 -1.19 -10.66 8.30
CA GLY A 19 -0.77 -11.87 7.61
C GLY A 19 0.47 -12.55 8.20
N LYS A 20 0.85 -12.22 9.43
CA LYS A 20 1.99 -12.81 10.14
C LYS A 20 1.57 -13.68 11.31
N TYR A 21 2.50 -14.55 11.74
CA TYR A 21 2.32 -15.39 12.91
C TYR A 21 2.88 -14.70 14.16
N TYR A 22 2.08 -14.72 15.22
CA TYR A 22 2.36 -14.12 16.51
C TYR A 22 2.16 -15.14 17.64
N THR A 23 2.93 -15.03 18.71
CA THR A 23 2.68 -15.77 19.94
C THR A 23 1.61 -15.06 20.78
N THR A 24 1.05 -15.74 21.79
CA THR A 24 0.07 -15.13 22.70
C THR A 24 0.60 -13.86 23.34
N GLN A 25 1.90 -13.82 23.67
CA GLN A 25 2.54 -12.68 24.32
C GLN A 25 2.58 -11.42 23.44
N ASP A 26 2.56 -11.57 22.12
CA ASP A 26 2.64 -10.45 21.20
C ASP A 26 1.35 -9.63 21.12
N PHE A 27 0.18 -10.21 21.44
CA PHE A 27 -1.13 -9.56 21.32
C PHE A 27 -2.01 -9.59 22.57
N ASP A 28 -1.54 -10.19 23.66
CA ASP A 28 -2.28 -10.30 24.92
C ASP A 28 -1.98 -9.17 25.92
N ASP A 29 -0.86 -8.47 25.73
CA ASP A 29 -0.45 -7.37 26.61
C ASP A 29 -1.26 -6.09 26.29
N TYR A 30 -2.23 -5.78 27.17
CA TYR A 30 -3.10 -4.60 27.05
C TYR A 30 -2.40 -3.34 27.56
N LYS A 31 -1.41 -2.88 26.79
CA LYS A 31 -0.91 -1.52 26.93
C LYS A 31 -1.24 -0.78 25.65
N ALA A 32 -1.93 0.36 25.78
CA ALA A 32 -2.13 1.31 24.69
C ALA A 32 -0.78 1.95 24.34
N ASP A 33 0.11 1.16 23.71
CA ASP A 33 1.44 1.57 23.35
C ASP A 33 1.50 1.86 21.85
N VAL A 34 1.95 3.06 21.51
CA VAL A 34 2.13 3.51 20.11
C VAL A 34 3.16 2.65 19.41
N GLU A 35 4.20 2.24 20.13
CA GLU A 35 5.28 1.41 19.59
C GLU A 35 4.84 -0.05 19.37
N ARG A 36 3.77 -0.49 20.03
CA ARG A 36 3.20 -1.84 19.89
C ARG A 36 1.68 -1.81 19.66
N PRO A 37 1.22 -1.39 18.49
CA PRO A 37 -0.21 -1.23 18.23
C PRO A 37 -0.98 -2.54 18.06
N LEU A 38 -0.30 -3.67 17.88
CA LEU A 38 -0.89 -4.96 17.57
C LEU A 38 -1.95 -5.41 18.59
N PRO A 39 -1.70 -5.38 19.93
CA PRO A 39 -2.70 -5.78 20.92
C PRO A 39 -3.98 -4.94 20.80
N MET A 40 -3.86 -3.63 20.61
CA MET A 40 -5.00 -2.73 20.49
C MET A 40 -5.80 -2.97 19.21
N ILE A 41 -5.12 -3.21 18.06
CA ILE A 41 -5.76 -3.51 16.77
C ILE A 41 -6.53 -4.84 16.88
N TYR A 42 -5.93 -5.85 17.50
CA TYR A 42 -6.55 -7.15 17.70
C TYR A 42 -7.76 -7.06 18.65
N GLN A 43 -7.61 -6.45 19.81
CA GLN A 43 -8.68 -6.31 20.81
C GLN A 43 -9.82 -5.41 20.33
N SER A 44 -9.55 -4.44 19.44
CA SER A 44 -10.58 -3.64 18.79
C SER A 44 -11.34 -4.39 17.69
N GLY A 45 -11.01 -5.66 17.43
CA GLY A 45 -11.68 -6.50 16.44
C GLY A 45 -11.30 -6.25 14.99
N TYR A 46 -10.29 -5.42 14.73
CA TYR A 46 -9.79 -5.22 13.37
C TYR A 46 -8.97 -6.40 12.86
N LEU A 47 -8.30 -7.14 13.76
CA LEU A 47 -7.63 -8.39 13.44
C LEU A 47 -8.31 -9.57 14.15
N THR A 48 -8.18 -10.75 13.56
CA THR A 48 -8.67 -12.01 14.12
C THR A 48 -7.66 -13.12 13.86
N VAL A 49 -7.77 -14.20 14.64
CA VAL A 49 -6.99 -15.43 14.42
C VAL A 49 -7.55 -16.17 13.21
N LYS A 50 -6.77 -16.27 12.14
CA LYS A 50 -7.11 -17.04 10.93
C LYS A 50 -6.62 -18.48 10.99
N LYS A 51 -5.49 -18.70 11.65
CA LYS A 51 -4.84 -20.00 11.69
C LYS A 51 -3.99 -20.16 12.96
N TYR A 52 -3.95 -21.36 13.49
CA TYR A 52 -3.07 -21.74 14.57
C TYR A 52 -1.99 -22.71 14.09
N LYS A 53 -0.74 -22.44 14.40
CA LYS A 53 0.40 -23.30 14.10
C LYS A 53 0.91 -23.96 15.36
N ARG A 54 0.55 -25.24 15.54
CA ARG A 54 0.87 -26.00 16.75
C ARG A 54 2.38 -26.14 17.00
N SER A 55 3.18 -26.32 15.95
CA SER A 55 4.63 -26.54 16.06
C SER A 55 5.38 -25.37 16.69
N THR A 56 4.87 -24.16 16.55
CA THR A 56 5.48 -22.92 17.05
C THR A 56 4.61 -22.23 18.10
N ASN A 57 3.46 -22.81 18.45
CA ASN A 57 2.45 -22.20 19.33
C ASN A 57 2.14 -20.76 18.92
N SER A 58 1.89 -20.53 17.63
CA SER A 58 1.68 -19.20 17.09
C SER A 58 0.39 -19.10 16.28
N TYR A 59 -0.13 -17.88 16.18
CA TYR A 59 -1.41 -17.56 15.59
C TYR A 59 -1.20 -16.63 14.39
N LEU A 60 -1.77 -16.99 13.23
CA LEU A 60 -1.82 -16.10 12.08
C LEU A 60 -2.93 -15.08 12.32
N LEU A 61 -2.55 -13.80 12.41
CA LEU A 61 -3.49 -12.69 12.53
C LEU A 61 -3.71 -12.03 11.17
N ASP A 62 -4.97 -11.79 10.84
CA ASP A 62 -5.38 -11.07 9.65
C ASP A 62 -6.75 -10.41 9.85
N PHE A 63 -7.19 -9.57 8.92
CA PHE A 63 -8.52 -8.98 8.96
C PHE A 63 -9.61 -10.07 8.94
N PRO A 64 -10.71 -9.90 9.69
CA PRO A 64 -11.82 -10.87 9.69
C PRO A 64 -12.39 -11.12 8.30
N ASN A 65 -12.59 -10.06 7.53
CA ASN A 65 -13.11 -10.06 6.17
C ASN A 65 -12.69 -8.78 5.43
N ASP A 66 -13.03 -8.71 4.16
CA ASP A 66 -12.70 -7.58 3.28
C ASP A 66 -13.39 -6.28 3.67
N GLU A 67 -14.59 -6.35 4.25
CA GLU A 67 -15.32 -5.17 4.71
C GLU A 67 -14.57 -4.48 5.85
N VAL A 68 -14.17 -5.24 6.88
CA VAL A 68 -13.39 -4.72 8.02
C VAL A 68 -12.04 -4.18 7.53
N ARG A 69 -11.37 -4.91 6.64
CA ARG A 69 -10.10 -4.46 6.06
C ARG A 69 -10.26 -3.14 5.32
N ARG A 70 -11.24 -3.04 4.43
CA ARG A 70 -11.51 -1.82 3.66
C ARG A 70 -11.88 -0.65 4.57
N GLY A 71 -12.76 -0.86 5.55
CA GLY A 71 -13.13 0.15 6.52
C GLY A 71 -11.93 0.67 7.31
N PHE A 72 -11.07 -0.23 7.78
CA PHE A 72 -9.86 0.13 8.52
C PHE A 72 -8.86 0.91 7.67
N ILE A 73 -8.57 0.46 6.45
CA ILE A 73 -7.67 1.17 5.52
C ILE A 73 -8.23 2.54 5.13
N THR A 74 -9.54 2.65 4.88
CA THR A 74 -10.19 3.94 4.58
C THR A 74 -10.05 4.92 5.75
N LEU A 75 -10.22 4.45 6.98
CA LEU A 75 -10.04 5.27 8.18
C LEU A 75 -8.59 5.74 8.33
N LEU A 76 -7.62 4.85 8.10
CA LEU A 76 -6.20 5.20 8.13
C LEU A 76 -5.86 6.22 7.06
N THR A 77 -6.29 5.98 5.83
CA THR A 77 -6.05 6.90 4.70
C THR A 77 -6.62 8.28 4.99
N SER A 78 -7.85 8.35 5.46
CA SER A 78 -8.49 9.62 5.81
C SER A 78 -7.78 10.36 6.94
N SER A 79 -7.24 9.64 7.93
CA SER A 79 -6.50 10.24 9.05
C SER A 79 -5.07 10.61 8.69
N TYR A 80 -4.41 9.81 7.87
CA TYR A 80 -3.01 10.00 7.48
C TYR A 80 -2.87 11.09 6.42
N LEU A 81 -3.65 11.01 5.34
CA LEU A 81 -3.56 11.92 4.20
C LEU A 81 -4.46 13.15 4.34
N LYS A 82 -5.53 13.06 5.13
CA LYS A 82 -6.55 14.13 5.30
C LYS A 82 -6.96 14.74 3.96
N PRO A 83 -7.37 13.93 2.97
CA PRO A 83 -7.78 14.43 1.67
C PRO A 83 -9.00 15.36 1.83
N LYS A 84 -9.15 16.32 0.91
CA LYS A 84 -10.28 17.26 0.95
C LYS A 84 -11.64 16.59 0.72
N GLU A 85 -11.67 15.50 -0.02
CA GLU A 85 -12.87 14.74 -0.36
C GLU A 85 -12.77 13.30 0.17
N SER A 86 -13.94 12.66 0.35
CA SER A 86 -13.99 11.26 0.75
C SER A 86 -13.34 10.37 -0.31
N PRO A 87 -12.44 9.47 0.10
CA PRO A 87 -11.77 8.55 -0.85
C PRO A 87 -12.73 7.57 -1.55
N SER A 88 -13.96 7.39 -1.06
CA SER A 88 -14.83 6.29 -1.49
C SER A 88 -15.20 6.32 -2.96
N SER A 89 -15.57 7.49 -3.51
CA SER A 89 -15.93 7.62 -4.93
C SER A 89 -14.70 7.46 -5.83
N TRP A 90 -13.58 7.98 -5.39
CA TRP A 90 -12.30 7.83 -6.09
C TRP A 90 -11.86 6.36 -6.15
N VAL A 91 -12.00 5.61 -5.06
CA VAL A 91 -11.68 4.17 -5.01
C VAL A 91 -12.47 3.38 -6.05
N LEU A 92 -13.79 3.65 -6.20
CA LEU A 92 -14.61 2.99 -7.22
C LEU A 92 -14.11 3.28 -8.64
N GLN A 93 -13.78 4.54 -8.94
CA GLN A 93 -13.23 4.91 -10.25
C GLN A 93 -11.89 4.21 -10.52
N VAL A 94 -11.03 4.08 -9.52
CA VAL A 94 -9.75 3.35 -9.69
C VAL A 94 -9.98 1.86 -9.91
N ILE A 95 -10.95 1.25 -9.22
CA ILE A 95 -11.32 -0.16 -9.45
C ILE A 95 -11.74 -0.37 -10.90
N ASP A 96 -12.71 0.41 -11.37
CA ASP A 96 -13.20 0.31 -12.74
C ASP A 96 -12.06 0.51 -13.76
N THR A 97 -11.23 1.52 -13.55
CA THR A 97 -10.07 1.84 -14.40
C THR A 97 -9.03 0.71 -14.47
N ILE A 98 -8.76 0.06 -13.33
CA ILE A 98 -7.85 -1.10 -13.26
C ILE A 98 -8.45 -2.32 -13.97
N GLU A 99 -9.75 -2.55 -13.86
CA GLU A 99 -10.44 -3.66 -14.55
C GLU A 99 -10.52 -3.45 -16.06
N GLU A 100 -10.61 -2.20 -16.50
CA GLU A 100 -10.61 -1.82 -17.92
C GLU A 100 -9.21 -1.79 -18.55
N GLY A 101 -8.14 -1.85 -17.74
CA GLY A 101 -6.75 -1.75 -18.22
C GLY A 101 -6.35 -0.33 -18.67
N ASP A 102 -7.12 0.71 -18.31
CA ASP A 102 -6.86 2.10 -18.72
C ASP A 102 -5.78 2.74 -17.83
N VAL A 103 -4.52 2.49 -18.16
CA VAL A 103 -3.35 2.98 -17.41
C VAL A 103 -3.22 4.51 -17.48
N GLU A 104 -3.68 5.15 -18.56
CA GLU A 104 -3.64 6.61 -18.67
C GLU A 104 -4.67 7.28 -17.75
N GLN A 105 -5.85 6.70 -17.63
CA GLN A 105 -6.84 7.18 -16.67
C GLN A 105 -6.39 6.92 -15.24
N LEU A 106 -5.74 5.78 -14.98
CA LEU A 106 -5.15 5.45 -13.68
C LEU A 106 -4.13 6.52 -13.24
N LYS A 107 -3.24 6.94 -14.13
CA LYS A 107 -2.31 8.06 -13.92
C LYS A 107 -3.03 9.34 -13.49
N LYS A 108 -4.09 9.72 -14.21
CA LYS A 108 -4.86 10.94 -13.90
C LYS A 108 -5.50 10.85 -12.51
N LEU A 109 -6.11 9.71 -12.17
CA LEU A 109 -6.73 9.49 -10.88
C LEU A 109 -5.72 9.58 -9.72
N PHE A 110 -4.57 8.93 -9.83
CA PHE A 110 -3.52 9.02 -8.81
C PHE A 110 -2.94 10.43 -8.69
N THR A 111 -2.68 11.08 -9.82
CA THR A 111 -2.15 12.46 -9.83
C THR A 111 -3.13 13.43 -9.15
N SER A 112 -4.42 13.32 -9.49
CA SER A 112 -5.49 14.14 -8.90
C SER A 112 -5.62 13.92 -7.40
N PHE A 113 -5.63 12.66 -6.97
CA PHE A 113 -5.72 12.31 -5.55
C PHE A 113 -4.54 12.87 -4.74
N LEU A 114 -3.32 12.64 -5.20
CA LEU A 114 -2.12 13.16 -4.53
C LEU A 114 -2.09 14.68 -4.48
N ALA A 115 -2.56 15.36 -5.55
CA ALA A 115 -2.69 16.81 -5.57
C ALA A 115 -3.74 17.33 -4.58
N SER A 116 -4.72 16.53 -4.19
CA SER A 116 -5.72 16.89 -3.19
C SER A 116 -5.21 16.86 -1.74
N ILE A 117 -4.06 16.23 -1.49
CA ILE A 117 -3.48 16.12 -0.15
C ILE A 117 -2.92 17.48 0.29
N PRO A 118 -3.35 18.01 1.45
CA PRO A 118 -2.87 19.31 1.92
C PRO A 118 -1.34 19.33 2.10
N TYR A 119 -0.71 20.42 1.68
CA TYR A 119 0.74 20.62 1.81
C TYR A 119 1.24 20.44 3.25
N SER A 120 0.44 20.84 4.25
CA SER A 120 0.76 20.70 5.67
C SER A 120 0.90 19.25 6.17
N GLN A 121 0.41 18.28 5.40
CA GLN A 121 0.53 16.86 5.74
C GLN A 121 1.82 16.23 5.19
N ARG A 122 2.55 16.94 4.32
CA ARG A 122 3.81 16.45 3.77
C ARG A 122 4.92 16.60 4.80
N ARG A 123 5.63 15.51 5.10
CA ARG A 123 6.80 15.54 5.99
C ARG A 123 7.93 16.28 5.31
N LYS A 124 8.63 17.15 6.06
CA LYS A 124 9.58 18.12 5.50
C LYS A 124 11.06 17.78 5.72
N ASP A 125 11.37 16.87 6.64
CA ASP A 125 12.66 16.98 7.33
C ASP A 125 13.76 16.02 6.85
N ASP A 126 13.45 14.81 6.33
CA ASP A 126 14.48 13.86 5.87
C ASP A 126 14.07 13.23 4.50
N GLU A 127 15.04 13.00 3.62
CA GLU A 127 14.81 12.36 2.33
C GLU A 127 14.24 10.94 2.49
N ARG A 128 14.74 10.16 3.46
CA ARG A 128 14.21 8.83 3.78
C ARG A 128 12.77 8.88 4.29
N GLU A 129 12.44 9.87 5.12
CA GLU A 129 11.05 10.04 5.58
C GLU A 129 10.11 10.45 4.46
N LYS A 130 10.59 11.26 3.50
CA LYS A 130 9.81 11.62 2.31
C LYS A 130 9.54 10.40 1.44
N GLU A 131 10.55 9.58 1.17
CA GLU A 131 10.40 8.35 0.38
C GLU A 131 9.41 7.41 1.05
N ARG A 132 9.55 7.14 2.35
CA ARG A 132 8.60 6.33 3.14
C ARG A 132 7.20 6.90 3.12
N TYR A 133 7.04 8.23 3.20
CA TYR A 133 5.74 8.88 3.09
C TYR A 133 5.05 8.56 1.77
N PHE A 134 5.76 8.66 0.64
CA PHE A 134 5.19 8.35 -0.67
C PHE A 134 4.88 6.85 -0.82
N GLN A 135 5.79 5.98 -0.42
CA GLN A 135 5.57 4.53 -0.43
C GLN A 135 4.36 4.15 0.41
N TYR A 136 4.25 4.68 1.63
CA TYR A 136 3.11 4.40 2.50
C TYR A 136 1.80 5.01 1.98
N THR A 137 1.85 6.21 1.41
CA THR A 137 0.70 6.83 0.75
C THR A 137 0.18 5.94 -0.37
N PHE A 138 1.08 5.46 -1.23
CA PHE A 138 0.72 4.53 -2.30
C PHE A 138 0.16 3.21 -1.76
N TYR A 139 0.78 2.68 -0.73
CA TYR A 139 0.28 1.49 -0.04
C TYR A 139 -1.16 1.67 0.42
N LEU A 140 -1.47 2.74 1.12
CA LEU A 140 -2.83 3.01 1.61
C LEU A 140 -3.83 3.12 0.45
N ILE A 141 -3.45 3.86 -0.58
CA ILE A 141 -4.27 4.03 -1.79
C ILE A 141 -4.58 2.69 -2.44
N LEU A 142 -3.57 1.88 -2.71
CA LEU A 142 -3.73 0.59 -3.36
C LEU A 142 -4.50 -0.41 -2.49
N ARG A 143 -4.29 -0.39 -1.18
CA ARG A 143 -5.04 -1.25 -0.25
C ARG A 143 -6.52 -0.89 -0.14
N MET A 144 -6.92 0.33 -0.47
CA MET A 144 -8.33 0.68 -0.60
C MET A 144 -9.00 -0.01 -1.80
N ILE A 145 -8.24 -0.32 -2.83
CA ILE A 145 -8.71 -0.91 -4.12
C ILE A 145 -8.94 -2.43 -4.01
N SER A 146 -9.07 -3.00 -2.86
CA SER A 146 -9.37 -4.43 -2.73
C SER A 146 -10.71 -4.80 -3.40
N PRO A 147 -10.77 -5.86 -4.22
CA PRO A 147 -10.41 -7.24 -3.87
C PRO A 147 -9.16 -7.83 -4.56
N TYR A 148 -8.33 -7.03 -5.16
CA TYR A 148 -7.20 -7.54 -5.94
C TYR A 148 -6.06 -8.09 -5.08
N THR A 149 -5.26 -8.96 -5.66
CA THR A 149 -4.00 -9.39 -5.06
C THR A 149 -3.01 -8.24 -5.16
N ILE A 150 -2.61 -7.69 -4.02
CA ILE A 150 -1.67 -6.58 -3.95
C ILE A 150 -0.46 -7.03 -3.13
N PHE A 151 0.70 -6.97 -3.74
CA PHE A 151 1.99 -7.17 -3.08
C PHE A 151 2.71 -5.84 -3.03
N ILE A 152 3.25 -5.49 -1.86
CA ILE A 152 4.06 -4.30 -1.66
C ILE A 152 5.39 -4.74 -1.11
N GLU A 153 6.47 -4.15 -1.61
CA GLU A 153 7.84 -4.55 -1.28
C GLU A 153 8.06 -6.07 -1.43
N LYS A 154 7.49 -6.66 -2.50
CA LYS A 154 7.58 -8.10 -2.74
C LYS A 154 9.02 -8.47 -3.09
N GLU A 155 9.61 -9.33 -2.27
CA GLU A 155 10.91 -9.94 -2.59
C GLU A 155 10.77 -10.91 -3.76
N GLN A 156 11.67 -10.79 -4.71
CA GLN A 156 11.85 -11.69 -5.85
C GLN A 156 13.32 -12.10 -5.97
N SER A 157 13.64 -12.98 -6.91
CA SER A 157 14.99 -13.57 -7.06
C SER A 157 16.12 -12.55 -7.21
N GLU A 158 15.87 -11.42 -7.83
CA GLU A 158 16.88 -10.41 -8.16
C GLU A 158 16.69 -9.06 -7.45
N GLY A 159 15.73 -8.96 -6.54
CA GLY A 159 15.47 -7.74 -5.79
C GLY A 159 14.08 -7.68 -5.19
N ARG A 160 13.67 -6.49 -4.81
CA ARG A 160 12.37 -6.20 -4.21
C ARG A 160 11.63 -5.20 -5.10
N VAL A 161 10.47 -5.60 -5.59
CA VAL A 161 9.57 -4.74 -6.37
C VAL A 161 8.70 -3.90 -5.43
N ASP A 162 8.53 -2.63 -5.73
CA ASP A 162 7.78 -1.73 -4.84
C ASP A 162 6.31 -2.10 -4.72
N CYS A 163 5.64 -2.36 -5.85
CA CYS A 163 4.25 -2.80 -5.81
C CYS A 163 3.84 -3.63 -7.03
N ILE A 164 3.00 -4.65 -6.78
CA ILE A 164 2.33 -5.44 -7.82
C ILE A 164 0.85 -5.50 -7.51
N VAL A 165 0.02 -5.20 -8.51
CA VAL A 165 -1.43 -5.37 -8.45
C VAL A 165 -1.85 -6.39 -9.49
N GLY A 166 -2.47 -7.49 -9.06
CA GLY A 166 -2.97 -8.55 -9.94
C GLY A 166 -4.49 -8.58 -9.98
N THR A 167 -5.09 -8.36 -11.15
CA THR A 167 -6.52 -8.54 -11.42
C THR A 167 -6.77 -9.92 -12.05
N THR A 168 -7.99 -10.15 -12.54
CA THR A 168 -8.30 -11.35 -13.32
C THR A 168 -7.51 -11.41 -14.62
N ASN A 169 -7.40 -10.29 -15.34
CA ASN A 169 -6.85 -10.24 -16.69
C ASN A 169 -5.48 -9.55 -16.77
N ASP A 170 -5.09 -8.77 -15.75
CA ASP A 170 -3.95 -7.88 -15.81
C ASP A 170 -3.04 -8.06 -14.60
N VAL A 171 -1.76 -7.72 -14.79
CA VAL A 171 -0.76 -7.55 -13.75
C VAL A 171 -0.10 -6.20 -13.93
N TYR A 172 -0.18 -5.35 -12.93
CA TYR A 172 0.45 -4.03 -12.90
C TYR A 172 1.66 -4.09 -12.00
N ILE A 173 2.83 -3.81 -12.52
CA ILE A 173 4.11 -3.80 -11.79
C ILE A 173 4.57 -2.36 -11.69
N PHE A 174 4.58 -1.82 -10.48
CA PHE A 174 4.97 -0.45 -10.19
C PHE A 174 6.36 -0.40 -9.58
N GLU A 175 7.15 0.52 -10.05
CA GLU A 175 8.41 0.94 -9.43
C GLU A 175 8.37 2.45 -9.22
N PHE A 176 8.79 2.90 -8.05
CA PHE A 176 8.70 4.29 -7.62
C PHE A 176 10.07 4.94 -7.51
N LYS A 177 10.15 6.20 -7.91
CA LYS A 177 11.30 7.07 -7.66
C LYS A 177 10.85 8.35 -7.00
N LEU A 178 11.67 8.86 -6.10
CA LEU A 178 11.48 10.18 -5.50
C LEU A 178 12.56 11.11 -6.05
N ASP A 179 12.13 12.23 -6.67
CA ASP A 179 13.00 13.22 -7.31
C ASP A 179 13.99 12.61 -8.34
N GLY A 180 13.62 11.48 -8.95
CA GLY A 180 14.38 10.76 -9.95
C GLY A 180 13.75 10.85 -11.34
N SER A 181 13.59 9.70 -12.03
CA SER A 181 12.86 9.63 -13.32
C SER A 181 12.02 8.37 -13.43
N ALA A 182 10.92 8.46 -14.20
CA ALA A 182 10.06 7.32 -14.51
C ALA A 182 10.78 6.30 -15.41
N ASP A 183 11.65 6.77 -16.33
CA ASP A 183 12.46 5.89 -17.17
C ASP A 183 13.43 5.03 -16.33
N ALA A 184 14.06 5.61 -15.30
CA ALA A 184 14.92 4.87 -14.39
C ALA A 184 14.14 3.79 -13.61
N ALA A 185 12.88 4.07 -13.25
CA ALA A 185 12.00 3.09 -12.64
C ALA A 185 11.68 1.93 -13.60
N ILE A 186 11.31 2.23 -14.84
CA ILE A 186 11.10 1.20 -15.88
C ILE A 186 12.36 0.38 -16.11
N GLN A 187 13.52 1.03 -16.17
CA GLN A 187 14.77 0.33 -16.38
C GLN A 187 15.07 -0.64 -15.23
N GLN A 188 14.80 -0.24 -13.99
CA GLN A 188 14.94 -1.13 -12.82
C GLN A 188 14.03 -2.35 -12.90
N ILE A 189 12.74 -2.19 -13.29
CA ILE A 189 11.82 -3.32 -13.48
C ILE A 189 12.41 -4.33 -14.47
N LYS A 190 12.98 -3.85 -15.59
CA LYS A 190 13.57 -4.70 -16.64
C LYS A 190 14.85 -5.38 -16.17
N ASP A 191 15.79 -4.63 -15.59
CA ASP A 191 17.09 -5.13 -15.14
C ASP A 191 16.93 -6.18 -14.04
N LYS A 192 15.97 -6.00 -13.15
CA LYS A 192 15.64 -6.93 -12.07
C LYS A 192 14.67 -8.04 -12.49
N GLY A 193 14.15 -8.00 -13.70
CA GLY A 193 13.27 -9.02 -14.25
C GLY A 193 11.98 -9.23 -13.46
N TYR A 194 11.41 -8.18 -12.88
CA TYR A 194 10.20 -8.27 -12.01
C TYR A 194 8.98 -8.82 -12.74
N ALA A 195 8.92 -8.76 -14.07
CA ALA A 195 7.85 -9.31 -14.88
C ALA A 195 7.95 -10.84 -15.07
N ARG A 196 9.14 -11.44 -14.94
CA ARG A 196 9.41 -12.86 -15.29
C ARG A 196 8.47 -13.85 -14.62
N GLU A 197 8.09 -13.59 -13.37
CA GLU A 197 7.15 -14.45 -12.62
C GLU A 197 5.79 -14.55 -13.32
N TYR A 198 5.41 -13.56 -14.11
CA TYR A 198 4.09 -13.43 -14.74
C TYR A 198 4.10 -13.72 -16.24
N GLU A 199 5.26 -13.88 -16.90
CA GLU A 199 5.38 -14.08 -18.35
C GLU A 199 4.69 -15.37 -18.84
N ALA A 200 4.60 -16.40 -17.99
CA ALA A 200 3.87 -17.63 -18.30
C ALA A 200 2.34 -17.51 -18.04
N SER A 201 1.88 -16.41 -17.49
CA SER A 201 0.46 -16.14 -17.24
C SER A 201 -0.23 -15.64 -18.51
N PRO A 202 -1.53 -15.96 -18.72
CA PRO A 202 -2.30 -15.38 -19.82
C PRO A 202 -2.68 -13.91 -19.61
N LYS A 203 -2.25 -13.29 -18.52
CA LYS A 203 -2.58 -11.91 -18.16
C LYS A 203 -1.74 -10.90 -18.94
N HIS A 204 -2.32 -9.75 -19.20
CA HIS A 204 -1.57 -8.60 -19.70
C HIS A 204 -0.66 -8.03 -18.60
N ILE A 205 0.57 -7.74 -18.94
CA ILE A 205 1.56 -7.21 -18.00
C ILE A 205 1.82 -5.75 -18.31
N HIS A 206 1.56 -4.88 -17.34
CA HIS A 206 1.80 -3.44 -17.43
C HIS A 206 2.98 -3.07 -16.52
N LEU A 207 4.08 -2.59 -17.12
CA LEU A 207 5.21 -2.08 -16.37
C LEU A 207 5.08 -0.58 -16.21
N ILE A 208 5.02 -0.09 -14.96
CA ILE A 208 4.72 1.29 -14.66
C ILE A 208 5.83 1.88 -13.80
N GLY A 209 6.57 2.82 -14.40
CA GLY A 209 7.53 3.64 -13.70
C GLY A 209 6.90 4.94 -13.24
N CYS A 210 6.93 5.22 -11.94
CA CYS A 210 6.41 6.45 -11.35
C CYS A 210 7.52 7.27 -10.73
N ASN A 211 7.56 8.57 -11.03
CA ASN A 211 8.43 9.51 -10.33
C ASN A 211 7.61 10.54 -9.57
N PHE A 212 7.85 10.61 -8.24
CA PHE A 212 7.25 11.60 -7.36
C PHE A 212 8.19 12.79 -7.18
N SER A 213 7.61 13.97 -7.01
CA SER A 213 8.37 15.13 -6.57
C SER A 213 8.13 15.42 -5.09
N SER A 214 9.21 15.43 -4.30
CA SER A 214 9.15 15.86 -2.90
C SER A 214 8.73 17.33 -2.77
N LYS A 215 9.00 18.14 -3.81
CA LYS A 215 8.67 19.56 -3.88
C LYS A 215 7.17 19.79 -4.09
N THR A 216 6.54 19.09 -5.03
CA THR A 216 5.12 19.27 -5.36
C THR A 216 4.20 18.30 -4.62
N GLY A 217 4.74 17.16 -4.15
CA GLY A 217 4.00 16.10 -3.46
C GLY A 217 3.07 15.31 -4.38
N THR A 218 3.35 15.28 -5.67
CA THR A 218 2.56 14.57 -6.66
C THR A 218 3.44 13.84 -7.68
N ILE A 219 2.80 13.10 -8.59
CA ILE A 219 3.48 12.43 -9.70
C ILE A 219 3.91 13.49 -10.73
N VAL A 220 5.18 13.46 -11.09
CA VAL A 220 5.79 14.34 -12.10
C VAL A 220 6.34 13.54 -13.30
N GLY A 221 6.45 12.23 -13.19
CA GLY A 221 6.84 11.32 -14.26
C GLY A 221 6.04 10.03 -14.21
N TRP A 222 5.63 9.52 -15.36
CA TRP A 222 4.90 8.27 -15.50
C TRP A 222 5.22 7.66 -16.85
N GLU A 223 5.82 6.49 -16.83
CA GLU A 223 6.14 5.72 -18.02
C GLU A 223 5.44 4.37 -17.98
N LEU A 224 4.93 3.95 -19.14
CA LEU A 224 4.26 2.66 -19.37
C LEU A 224 5.02 1.84 -20.41
N ARG A 225 5.16 0.58 -20.16
CA ARG A 225 5.68 -0.39 -21.13
C ARG A 225 4.88 -1.72 -21.04
#